data_f50ae4adc0ebadb5d92a0b33aae0357e
#
_entry.id   f50ae4adc0ebadb5d92a0b33aae0357e
#
_cell.length_a   1.000
_cell.length_b   1.000
_cell.length_c   1.000
_cell.angle_alpha   90.00
_cell.angle_beta   90.00
_cell.angle_gamma   90.00
#
_symmetry.space_group_name_H-M   'P 1'
#
loop_
_entity.id
_entity.type
_entity.pdbx_description
1 polymer ?
#
loop_
_entity_poly.entity_id
_entity_poly.type
_entity_poly.pdbx_seq_one_letter_code
_entity_poly.pdbx_strand_id
1 'polypeptide(L)'
;MIRPLRQRHRRMVIMLGIFLPVALAVGIAARKPVPSVASLPAGLVASPHKFAVIEWERADLFTKTAIRVRLLRERAGAGHFAVKFSAAKDFVKPDLIVYWVTGNSNIDHVLPDNALLLGGFNPYTPLPLVEHIGATSGRLVLYSLADQEIVEISKPFNVP
;
A
#
# COMPACT_ATOMS: atom_id res chain seq x y z
N MET A 1 -27.63 57.78 15.89
CA MET A 1 -27.53 57.06 14.59
C MET A 1 -27.04 55.59 14.68
N ILE A 2 -27.27 54.86 15.77
CA ILE A 2 -26.69 53.51 15.94
C ILE A 2 -27.76 52.39 15.91
N ARG A 3 -29.07 52.71 16.04
CA ARG A 3 -30.18 51.74 16.09
C ARG A 3 -30.35 50.89 14.82
N PRO A 4 -30.27 51.43 13.58
CA PRO A 4 -30.49 50.63 12.39
C PRO A 4 -29.40 49.59 12.12
N LEU A 5 -28.14 49.91 12.51
CA LEU A 5 -27.03 48.96 12.35
C LEU A 5 -27.14 47.75 13.28
N ARG A 6 -27.58 47.97 14.54
CA ARG A 6 -27.84 46.88 15.51
C ARG A 6 -28.97 45.96 15.07
N GLN A 7 -30.02 46.49 14.48
CA GLN A 7 -31.14 45.70 13.97
C GLN A 7 -30.68 44.85 12.77
N ARG A 8 -29.88 45.38 11.86
CA ARG A 8 -29.34 44.66 10.74
C ARG A 8 -28.41 43.51 11.20
N HIS A 9 -27.54 43.82 12.14
CA HIS A 9 -26.65 42.82 12.71
C HIS A 9 -27.38 41.70 13.41
N ARG A 10 -28.39 42.02 14.23
CA ARG A 10 -29.23 41.03 14.90
C ARG A 10 -29.97 40.14 13.93
N ARG A 11 -30.52 40.67 12.83
CA ARG A 11 -31.15 39.89 11.78
C ARG A 11 -30.17 38.97 11.08
N MET A 12 -28.97 39.42 10.75
CA MET A 12 -27.92 38.61 10.17
C MET A 12 -27.51 37.46 11.07
N VAL A 13 -27.31 37.69 12.35
CA VAL A 13 -26.92 36.65 13.32
C VAL A 13 -28.04 35.61 13.47
N ILE A 14 -29.30 36.05 13.52
CA ILE A 14 -30.46 35.11 13.60
C ILE A 14 -30.55 34.26 12.32
N MET A 15 -30.44 34.90 11.15
CA MET A 15 -30.46 34.18 9.86
C MET A 15 -29.30 33.17 9.77
N LEU A 16 -28.11 33.55 10.16
CA LEU A 16 -26.93 32.67 10.17
C LEU A 16 -27.13 31.51 11.17
N GLY A 17 -27.69 31.81 12.35
CA GLY A 17 -27.98 30.80 13.38
C GLY A 17 -29.02 29.78 12.97
N ILE A 18 -29.91 30.11 12.03
CA ILE A 18 -30.91 29.17 11.48
C ILE A 18 -30.30 28.43 10.26
N PHE A 19 -29.63 29.18 9.39
CA PHE A 19 -29.15 28.62 8.13
C PHE A 19 -28.01 27.59 8.31
N LEU A 20 -27.13 27.84 9.28
CA LEU A 20 -25.99 26.99 9.53
C LEU A 20 -26.37 25.56 9.99
N PRO A 21 -27.27 25.38 11.00
CA PRO A 21 -27.70 24.04 11.38
C PRO A 21 -28.54 23.35 10.31
N VAL A 22 -29.32 24.09 9.53
CA VAL A 22 -30.09 23.52 8.41
C VAL A 22 -29.11 23.04 7.32
N ALA A 23 -28.13 23.84 6.94
CA ALA A 23 -27.12 23.43 5.96
C ALA A 23 -26.33 22.21 6.44
N LEU A 24 -25.98 22.16 7.73
CA LEU A 24 -25.32 21.01 8.34
C LEU A 24 -26.19 19.75 8.29
N ALA A 25 -27.45 19.87 8.65
CA ALA A 25 -28.40 18.75 8.60
C ALA A 25 -28.58 18.21 7.18
N VAL A 26 -28.71 19.11 6.20
CA VAL A 26 -28.78 18.72 4.77
C VAL A 26 -27.48 18.06 4.32
N GLY A 27 -26.33 18.59 4.73
CA GLY A 27 -25.03 18.01 4.41
C GLY A 27 -24.85 16.60 5.00
N ILE A 28 -25.33 16.37 6.22
CA ILE A 28 -25.32 15.04 6.84
C ILE A 28 -26.30 14.09 6.12
N ALA A 29 -27.50 14.56 5.81
CA ALA A 29 -28.52 13.76 5.13
C ALA A 29 -28.12 13.41 3.68
N ALA A 30 -27.39 14.30 3.01
CA ALA A 30 -26.88 14.08 1.66
C ALA A 30 -25.63 13.18 1.62
N ARG A 31 -25.06 12.82 2.76
CA ARG A 31 -23.93 11.89 2.81
C ARG A 31 -24.36 10.52 2.27
N LYS A 32 -23.74 10.13 1.17
CA LYS A 32 -23.90 8.77 0.69
C LYS A 32 -23.35 7.81 1.75
N PRO A 33 -24.07 6.75 2.12
CA PRO A 33 -23.55 5.75 3.05
C PRO A 33 -22.24 5.20 2.47
N VAL A 34 -21.22 5.12 3.31
CA VAL A 34 -19.96 4.46 2.92
C VAL A 34 -20.32 3.03 2.52
N PRO A 35 -19.95 2.58 1.32
CA PRO A 35 -20.24 1.21 0.92
C PRO A 35 -19.59 0.26 1.94
N SER A 36 -20.40 -0.42 2.72
CA SER A 36 -19.93 -1.46 3.61
C SER A 36 -19.61 -2.69 2.76
N VAL A 37 -18.36 -3.04 2.65
CA VAL A 37 -17.94 -4.29 2.02
C VAL A 37 -18.25 -5.40 3.01
N ALA A 38 -19.21 -6.26 2.68
CA ALA A 38 -19.65 -7.36 3.54
C ALA A 38 -18.56 -8.43 3.74
N SER A 39 -17.58 -8.50 2.84
CA SER A 39 -16.42 -9.37 2.95
C SER A 39 -15.21 -8.68 2.34
N LEU A 40 -14.04 -8.80 2.98
CA LEU A 40 -12.79 -8.39 2.40
C LEU A 40 -12.55 -9.20 1.10
N PRO A 41 -12.08 -8.56 0.02
CA PRO A 41 -11.61 -9.29 -1.16
C PRO A 41 -10.62 -10.38 -0.74
N ALA A 42 -10.66 -11.54 -1.38
CA ALA A 42 -9.82 -12.69 -1.02
C ALA A 42 -8.33 -12.37 -0.92
N GLY A 43 -7.83 -11.43 -1.72
CA GLY A 43 -6.44 -10.96 -1.66
C GLY A 43 -6.09 -10.08 -0.46
N LEU A 44 -7.08 -9.60 0.31
CA LEU A 44 -6.89 -8.83 1.54
C LEU A 44 -7.14 -9.65 2.80
N VAL A 45 -7.63 -10.87 2.66
CA VAL A 45 -7.75 -11.82 3.77
C VAL A 45 -6.33 -12.26 4.14
N ALA A 46 -5.99 -12.15 5.43
CA ALA A 46 -4.70 -12.62 5.90
C ALA A 46 -4.46 -14.05 5.41
N SER A 47 -3.37 -14.26 4.70
CA SER A 47 -3.03 -15.58 4.18
C SER A 47 -2.98 -16.58 5.33
N PRO A 48 -3.74 -17.69 5.27
CA PRO A 48 -3.66 -18.75 6.27
C PRO A 48 -2.30 -19.46 6.25
N HIS A 49 -1.46 -19.17 5.28
CA HIS A 49 -0.18 -19.82 5.05
C HIS A 49 0.86 -19.37 6.07
N LYS A 50 1.46 -20.31 6.76
CA LYS A 50 2.57 -20.07 7.68
C LYS A 50 3.90 -20.29 6.96
N PHE A 51 4.54 -19.21 6.59
CA PHE A 51 5.86 -19.23 5.97
C PHE A 51 6.94 -19.38 7.05
N ALA A 52 7.53 -20.57 7.17
CA ALA A 52 8.47 -20.91 8.23
C ALA A 52 9.85 -21.29 7.72
N VAL A 53 9.98 -21.78 6.49
CA VAL A 53 11.23 -22.25 5.93
C VAL A 53 11.90 -21.13 5.15
N ILE A 54 13.14 -20.81 5.51
CA ILE A 54 13.95 -19.84 4.77
C ILE A 54 14.64 -20.59 3.64
N GLU A 55 14.33 -20.24 2.39
CA GLU A 55 15.02 -20.77 1.20
C GLU A 55 16.35 -20.08 1.00
N TRP A 56 16.36 -18.76 1.09
CA TRP A 56 17.54 -17.96 1.03
C TRP A 56 17.34 -16.59 1.68
N GLU A 57 18.47 -15.96 2.00
CA GLU A 57 18.56 -14.58 2.50
C GLU A 57 19.62 -13.83 1.70
N ARG A 58 19.26 -12.66 1.18
CA ARG A 58 20.13 -11.82 0.37
C ARG A 58 20.03 -10.36 0.77
N ALA A 59 21.19 -9.72 0.89
CA ALA A 59 21.31 -8.29 1.18
C ALA A 59 21.79 -7.47 -0.02
N ASP A 60 22.07 -8.15 -1.13
CA ASP A 60 22.65 -7.55 -2.35
C ASP A 60 21.64 -7.29 -3.46
N LEU A 61 20.36 -7.57 -3.19
CA LEU A 61 19.29 -7.39 -4.18
C LEU A 61 19.00 -5.92 -4.46
N PHE A 62 19.02 -5.09 -3.44
CA PHE A 62 18.86 -3.65 -3.56
C PHE A 62 20.24 -2.99 -3.46
N THR A 63 20.50 -2.00 -4.32
CA THR A 63 21.81 -1.37 -4.41
C THR A 63 21.90 -0.02 -3.74
N LYS A 64 20.79 0.71 -3.68
CA LYS A 64 20.72 2.04 -3.09
C LYS A 64 20.36 2.00 -1.61
N THR A 65 19.58 1.00 -1.20
CA THR A 65 19.09 0.86 0.17
C THR A 65 19.57 -0.43 0.80
N ALA A 66 19.94 -0.37 2.08
CA ALA A 66 20.37 -1.55 2.84
C ALA A 66 19.15 -2.41 3.25
N ILE A 67 18.43 -2.93 2.27
CA ILE A 67 17.29 -3.81 2.49
C ILE A 67 17.73 -5.26 2.27
N ARG A 68 17.51 -6.07 3.30
CA ARG A 68 17.72 -7.51 3.24
C ARG A 68 16.41 -8.19 2.91
N VAL A 69 16.44 -9.13 1.99
CA VAL A 69 15.27 -9.89 1.54
C VAL A 69 15.47 -11.36 1.91
N ARG A 70 14.45 -11.94 2.51
CA ARG A 70 14.35 -13.39 2.75
C ARG A 70 13.24 -13.94 1.89
N LEU A 71 13.54 -14.98 1.13
CA LEU A 71 12.52 -15.81 0.51
C LEU A 71 12.11 -16.90 1.50
N LEU A 72 10.85 -16.95 1.80
CA LEU A 72 10.27 -17.92 2.71
C LEU A 72 9.37 -18.87 1.94
N ARG A 73 9.35 -20.14 2.36
CA ARG A 73 8.43 -21.16 1.89
C ARG A 73 7.53 -21.61 3.03
N GLU A 74 6.28 -21.96 2.73
CA GLU A 74 5.32 -22.41 3.73
C GLU A 74 5.73 -23.75 4.34
N ARG A 75 6.03 -24.73 3.52
CA ARG A 75 6.48 -26.05 3.93
C ARG A 75 7.35 -26.66 2.82
N ALA A 76 8.25 -27.55 3.18
CA ALA A 76 9.03 -28.27 2.19
C ALA A 76 8.11 -28.99 1.20
N GLY A 77 8.27 -28.73 -0.11
CA GLY A 77 7.44 -29.27 -1.18
C GLY A 77 6.14 -28.50 -1.49
N ALA A 78 5.75 -27.51 -0.69
CA ALA A 78 4.65 -26.62 -1.05
C ALA A 78 5.14 -25.52 -1.99
N GLY A 79 4.41 -25.26 -3.05
CA GLY A 79 4.74 -24.25 -4.06
C GLY A 79 4.43 -22.79 -3.63
N HIS A 80 4.15 -22.57 -2.33
CA HIS A 80 3.81 -21.24 -1.83
C HIS A 80 5.03 -20.54 -1.24
N PHE A 81 5.35 -19.39 -1.77
CA PHE A 81 6.47 -18.57 -1.35
C PHE A 81 6.01 -17.21 -0.83
N ALA A 82 6.84 -16.59 0.00
CA ALA A 82 6.66 -15.22 0.46
C ALA A 82 7.99 -14.51 0.54
N VAL A 83 7.99 -13.21 0.38
CA VAL A 83 9.15 -12.36 0.63
C VAL A 83 8.99 -11.63 1.95
N LYS A 84 10.05 -11.63 2.76
CA LYS A 84 10.12 -10.85 3.99
C LYS A 84 11.27 -9.87 3.88
N PHE A 85 10.99 -8.62 4.22
CA PHE A 85 11.98 -7.56 4.21
C PHE A 85 12.54 -7.32 5.60
N SER A 86 13.80 -6.87 5.65
CA SER A 86 14.41 -6.31 6.83
C SER A 86 15.22 -5.10 6.39
N ALA A 87 14.84 -3.92 6.84
CA ALA A 87 15.50 -2.67 6.51
C ALA A 87 16.31 -2.17 7.71
N ALA A 88 17.33 -1.34 7.44
CA ALA A 88 18.04 -0.60 8.47
C ALA A 88 17.06 0.35 9.20
N LYS A 89 17.36 0.68 10.47
CA LYS A 89 16.49 1.52 11.31
C LYS A 89 16.21 2.89 10.71
N ASP A 90 17.13 3.39 9.90
CA ASP A 90 17.05 4.73 9.29
C ASP A 90 16.26 4.74 7.96
N PHE A 91 15.79 3.57 7.51
CA PHE A 91 14.97 3.48 6.32
C PHE A 91 13.51 3.79 6.68
N VAL A 92 13.17 5.08 6.65
CA VAL A 92 11.81 5.57 6.90
C VAL A 92 11.30 6.22 5.62
N LYS A 93 10.63 5.42 4.79
CA LYS A 93 9.78 5.96 3.71
C LYS A 93 8.35 5.49 3.96
N PRO A 94 7.42 6.41 4.22
CA PRO A 94 6.01 6.06 4.37
C PRO A 94 5.44 5.62 3.00
N ASP A 95 4.37 4.86 3.04
CA ASP A 95 3.55 4.50 1.88
C ASP A 95 4.28 3.76 0.74
N LEU A 96 5.29 2.95 1.10
CA LEU A 96 5.94 2.08 0.13
C LEU A 96 5.08 0.86 -0.19
N ILE A 97 4.90 0.63 -1.47
CA ILE A 97 4.26 -0.57 -2.01
C ILE A 97 5.29 -1.42 -2.73
N VAL A 98 5.13 -2.73 -2.60
CA VAL A 98 5.98 -3.72 -3.24
C VAL A 98 5.24 -4.34 -4.42
N TYR A 99 5.88 -4.32 -5.57
CA TYR A 99 5.43 -5.00 -6.77
C TYR A 99 6.40 -6.09 -7.19
N TRP A 100 5.88 -7.11 -7.83
CA TRP A 100 6.66 -8.09 -8.58
C TRP A 100 6.53 -7.82 -10.07
N VAL A 101 7.66 -7.80 -10.77
CA VAL A 101 7.69 -7.69 -12.23
C VAL A 101 8.39 -8.91 -12.80
N THR A 102 7.67 -9.67 -13.59
CA THR A 102 8.17 -10.89 -14.22
C THR A 102 9.09 -10.55 -15.40
N GLY A 103 10.17 -11.31 -15.52
CA GLY A 103 11.11 -11.20 -16.64
C GLY A 103 12.19 -10.12 -16.43
N ASN A 104 12.87 -9.82 -17.52
CA ASN A 104 14.02 -8.90 -17.57
C ASN A 104 13.66 -7.54 -18.18
N SER A 105 12.39 -7.18 -18.15
CA SER A 105 11.90 -5.91 -18.70
C SER A 105 12.71 -4.74 -18.15
N ASN A 106 13.11 -3.83 -19.02
CA ASN A 106 13.73 -2.60 -18.57
C ASN A 106 12.65 -1.76 -17.87
N ILE A 107 12.86 -1.53 -16.59
CA ILE A 107 11.96 -0.72 -15.76
C ILE A 107 12.64 0.63 -15.60
N ASP A 108 12.21 1.61 -16.35
CA ASP A 108 12.77 2.95 -16.25
C ASP A 108 12.12 3.71 -15.08
N HIS A 109 11.30 4.71 -15.34
CA HIS A 109 10.65 5.53 -14.30
C HIS A 109 9.17 5.21 -14.09
N VAL A 110 8.60 4.36 -14.94
CA VAL A 110 7.17 4.00 -14.92
C VAL A 110 7.02 2.53 -14.58
N LEU A 111 6.07 2.26 -13.69
CA LEU A 111 5.72 0.88 -13.34
C LEU A 111 5.10 0.19 -14.55
N PRO A 112 5.62 -0.98 -14.97
CA PRO A 112 5.06 -1.70 -16.12
C PRO A 112 3.63 -2.19 -15.85
N ASP A 113 2.83 -2.31 -16.90
CA ASP A 113 1.44 -2.79 -16.82
C ASP A 113 1.31 -4.22 -16.28
N ASN A 114 2.36 -5.04 -16.42
CA ASN A 114 2.42 -6.40 -15.91
C ASN A 114 2.95 -6.49 -14.47
N ALA A 115 3.10 -5.37 -13.77
CA ALA A 115 3.52 -5.36 -12.38
C ALA A 115 2.41 -5.93 -11.47
N LEU A 116 2.73 -6.95 -10.70
CA LEU A 116 1.82 -7.58 -9.76
C LEU A 116 2.00 -6.96 -8.38
N LEU A 117 0.93 -6.41 -7.82
CA LEU A 117 0.93 -5.88 -6.47
C LEU A 117 1.09 -7.02 -5.45
N LEU A 118 2.13 -6.96 -4.63
CA LEU A 118 2.32 -7.88 -3.50
C LEU A 118 1.73 -7.33 -2.20
N GLY A 119 1.84 -6.02 -1.96
CA GLY A 119 1.30 -5.37 -0.76
C GLY A 119 2.16 -4.21 -0.28
N GLY A 120 1.79 -3.65 0.87
CA GLY A 120 2.57 -2.59 1.52
C GLY A 120 3.90 -3.12 2.06
N PHE A 121 4.96 -2.32 1.94
CA PHE A 121 6.26 -2.66 2.51
C PHE A 121 6.15 -2.73 4.05
N ASN A 122 6.37 -3.91 4.57
CA ASN A 122 6.32 -4.15 6.02
C ASN A 122 7.47 -5.09 6.43
N PRO A 123 8.39 -4.67 7.30
CA PRO A 123 9.49 -5.53 7.75
C PRO A 123 9.03 -6.65 8.69
N TYR A 124 7.81 -6.58 9.23
CA TYR A 124 7.33 -7.56 10.22
C TYR A 124 6.54 -8.70 9.61
N THR A 125 5.81 -8.45 8.54
CA THR A 125 4.93 -9.42 7.88
C THR A 125 5.49 -9.88 6.54
N PRO A 126 5.53 -11.20 6.27
CA PRO A 126 5.88 -11.69 4.95
C PRO A 126 4.78 -11.33 3.94
N LEU A 127 5.18 -10.94 2.74
CA LEU A 127 4.29 -10.72 1.62
C LEU A 127 4.22 -11.99 0.77
N PRO A 128 3.06 -12.61 0.63
CA PRO A 128 2.91 -13.81 -0.20
C PRO A 128 3.17 -13.49 -1.67
N LEU A 129 3.90 -14.36 -2.33
CA LEU A 129 4.02 -14.34 -3.78
C LEU A 129 2.82 -15.07 -4.39
N VAL A 130 2.30 -14.53 -5.48
CA VAL A 130 1.17 -15.13 -6.18
C VAL A 130 1.60 -16.49 -6.74
N GLU A 131 0.73 -17.49 -6.66
CA GLU A 131 1.03 -18.89 -7.04
C GLU A 131 1.65 -19.08 -8.42
N HIS A 132 1.38 -18.16 -9.35
CA HIS A 132 1.88 -18.23 -10.72
C HIS A 132 3.29 -17.65 -10.90
N ILE A 133 3.94 -17.18 -9.82
CA ILE A 133 5.30 -16.61 -9.87
C ILE A 133 6.36 -17.73 -9.79
N GLY A 134 5.99 -18.94 -9.40
CA GLY A 134 6.92 -20.06 -9.29
C GLY A 134 7.67 -20.35 -10.61
N ALA A 135 8.96 -20.68 -10.50
CA ALA A 135 9.88 -20.97 -11.59
C ALA A 135 10.13 -19.83 -12.60
N THR A 136 9.78 -18.59 -12.26
CA THR A 136 10.02 -17.44 -13.12
C THR A 136 11.08 -16.51 -12.54
N SER A 137 11.89 -15.95 -13.40
CA SER A 137 12.77 -14.84 -13.04
C SER A 137 11.98 -13.55 -12.97
N GLY A 138 12.27 -12.72 -11.97
CA GLY A 138 11.62 -11.42 -11.85
C GLY A 138 12.37 -10.51 -10.91
N ARG A 139 11.78 -9.34 -10.67
CA ARG A 139 12.32 -8.27 -9.83
C ARG A 139 11.28 -7.74 -8.88
N LEU A 140 11.73 -7.33 -7.71
CA LEU A 140 10.92 -6.55 -6.78
C LEU A 140 11.10 -5.06 -7.09
N VAL A 141 9.99 -4.34 -7.11
CA VAL A 141 9.96 -2.89 -7.31
C VAL A 141 9.35 -2.26 -6.07
N LEU A 142 10.07 -1.33 -5.48
CA LEU A 142 9.59 -0.50 -4.38
C LEU A 142 9.06 0.80 -4.98
N TYR A 143 7.79 1.07 -4.78
CA TYR A 143 7.10 2.23 -5.30
C TYR A 143 6.55 3.08 -4.16
N SER A 144 6.82 4.39 -4.18
CA SER A 144 6.24 5.35 -3.24
C SER A 144 4.91 5.87 -3.80
N LEU A 145 3.83 5.68 -3.04
CA LEU A 145 2.53 6.27 -3.40
C LEU A 145 2.51 7.78 -3.21
N ALA A 146 3.20 8.26 -2.19
CA ALA A 146 3.24 9.69 -1.89
C ALA A 146 3.97 10.48 -2.98
N ASP A 147 5.12 9.96 -3.42
CA ASP A 147 5.96 10.61 -4.41
C ASP A 147 5.59 10.23 -5.86
N GLN A 148 4.76 9.18 -6.02
CA GLN A 148 4.39 8.59 -7.31
C GLN A 148 5.61 8.17 -8.16
N GLU A 149 6.64 7.64 -7.50
CA GLU A 149 7.89 7.25 -8.15
C GLU A 149 8.38 5.86 -7.73
N ILE A 150 9.18 5.25 -8.59
CA ILE A 150 9.93 4.04 -8.26
C ILE A 150 11.11 4.44 -7.39
N VAL A 151 11.10 3.98 -6.15
CA VAL A 151 12.18 4.24 -5.18
C VAL A 151 13.39 3.40 -5.49
N GLU A 152 13.19 2.09 -5.72
CA GLU A 152 14.27 1.18 -6.03
C GLU A 152 13.74 -0.10 -6.73
N ILE A 153 14.62 -0.70 -7.53
CA ILE A 153 14.36 -1.94 -8.24
C ILE A 153 15.41 -2.96 -7.81
N SER A 154 14.99 -4.15 -7.46
CA SER A 154 15.92 -5.21 -7.10
C SER A 154 16.67 -5.75 -8.33
N LYS A 155 17.82 -6.39 -8.09
CA LYS A 155 18.39 -7.31 -9.07
C LYS A 155 17.41 -8.45 -9.35
N PRO A 156 17.45 -9.02 -10.56
CA PRO A 156 16.58 -10.14 -10.88
C PRO A 156 16.96 -11.37 -10.03
N PHE A 157 15.97 -12.15 -9.66
CA PHE A 157 16.15 -13.43 -8.99
C PHE A 157 15.07 -14.43 -9.40
N ASN A 158 15.37 -15.71 -9.21
CA ASN A 158 14.43 -16.78 -9.49
C ASN A 158 13.73 -17.19 -8.19
N VAL A 159 12.44 -17.46 -8.31
CA VAL A 159 11.67 -18.16 -7.30
C VAL A 159 11.70 -19.64 -7.70
N PRO A 160 12.08 -20.56 -6.80
CA PRO A 160 12.22 -21.98 -7.09
C PRO A 160 10.93 -22.66 -7.53
#